data_e7e6d27e941ded36bb4beb33c1869b02
#
_entry.id   e7e6d27e941ded36bb4beb33c1869b02
#
_cell.length_a   1.000
_cell.length_b   1.000
_cell.length_c   1.000
_cell.angle_alpha   90.00
_cell.angle_beta   90.00
_cell.angle_gamma   90.00
#
_symmetry.space_group_name_H-M   'P 1'
#
loop_
_entity.id
_entity.type
_entity.pdbx_description
1 polymer ?
#
loop_
_entity_poly.entity_id
_entity_poly.type
_entity_poly.pdbx_seq_one_letter_code
_entity_poly.pdbx_strand_id
1 'polypeptide(L)'
;EKTILSIQENPYMQYLLGLPKFTEKPVFVPELFVLVRKRLDHDFFNMLTLMLAEADGSKPKKECTDEEGNDHGGTMKIDATCCDAEVRYPTDCNLLEDGSNLIDRLLNKFCTRYKITKPRTHRVESQAFIQLTKKKRKGKKLVDKTKLVQIRCLQADFQTFFEFLGKHASDLLACFSRRDCKWLMAAIKMYEQQKMMFELNVRSCADRIISIYQPHLRPIVRGKAKAKVEFGAKIGASIVNGYTYVDRLSWDAYNESSDLVPQMELYKMRFGMLPKEIQADKLYLGKENRKYIKACHVNCYNRPLGRPPKEENDMHADDKKRAIGERNEIEATFGTSKRVYRANDIRAKLDNTADTWI
;
A
#
# COMPACT_ATOMS: atom_id res chain seq x y z
N GLU A 1 18.00 -2.08 -12.58
CA GLU A 1 19.07 -1.59 -13.49
C GLU A 1 20.14 -0.81 -12.71
N LYS A 2 19.79 0.28 -11.99
CA LYS A 2 20.78 1.09 -11.24
C LYS A 2 21.64 0.29 -10.26
N THR A 3 21.05 -0.64 -9.52
CA THR A 3 21.78 -1.51 -8.58
C THR A 3 22.79 -2.40 -9.31
N ILE A 4 22.42 -2.92 -10.48
CA ILE A 4 23.32 -3.74 -11.31
C ILE A 4 24.51 -2.90 -11.78
N LEU A 5 24.25 -1.67 -12.25
CA LEU A 5 25.31 -0.74 -12.64
C LEU A 5 26.23 -0.40 -11.45
N SER A 6 25.64 -0.10 -10.28
CA SER A 6 26.47 0.16 -9.09
C SER A 6 27.36 -1.01 -8.69
N ILE A 7 26.89 -2.26 -8.87
CA ILE A 7 27.70 -3.46 -8.62
C ILE A 7 28.80 -3.59 -9.68
N GLN A 8 28.50 -3.32 -10.96
CA GLN A 8 29.50 -3.36 -12.04
C GLN A 8 30.64 -2.36 -11.84
N GLU A 9 30.33 -1.19 -11.30
CA GLU A 9 31.30 -0.10 -11.11
C GLU A 9 32.03 -0.17 -9.77
N ASN A 10 31.60 -1.03 -8.83
CA ASN A 10 32.14 -1.05 -7.47
C ASN A 10 32.79 -2.40 -7.12
N PRO A 11 34.14 -2.47 -7.04
CA PRO A 11 34.85 -3.70 -6.72
C PRO A 11 34.56 -4.22 -5.30
N TYR A 12 34.23 -3.33 -4.34
CA TYR A 12 33.88 -3.74 -2.99
C TYR A 12 32.52 -4.43 -2.93
N MET A 13 31.55 -3.97 -3.73
CA MET A 13 30.27 -4.67 -3.87
C MET A 13 30.43 -6.04 -4.50
N GLN A 14 31.31 -6.16 -5.50
CA GLN A 14 31.60 -7.43 -6.14
C GLN A 14 32.31 -8.40 -5.19
N TYR A 15 33.26 -7.89 -4.37
CA TYR A 15 33.91 -8.67 -3.34
C TYR A 15 32.90 -9.17 -2.27
N LEU A 16 32.01 -8.29 -1.80
CA LEU A 16 30.93 -8.66 -0.85
C LEU A 16 30.02 -9.77 -1.40
N LEU A 17 29.78 -9.77 -2.71
CA LEU A 17 29.00 -10.81 -3.40
C LEU A 17 29.77 -12.10 -3.64
N GLY A 18 31.05 -12.19 -3.21
CA GLY A 18 31.86 -13.37 -3.34
C GLY A 18 32.42 -13.62 -4.76
N LEU A 19 32.48 -12.59 -5.59
CA LEU A 19 33.05 -12.74 -6.93
C LEU A 19 34.57 -12.93 -6.84
N PRO A 20 35.16 -13.93 -7.52
CA PRO A 20 36.57 -14.25 -7.41
C PRO A 20 37.48 -13.22 -8.07
N LYS A 21 36.93 -12.38 -8.95
CA LYS A 21 37.65 -11.29 -9.62
C LYS A 21 36.67 -10.22 -10.11
N PHE A 22 37.20 -9.01 -10.27
CA PHE A 22 36.44 -7.89 -10.82
C PHE A 22 35.99 -8.17 -12.27
N THR A 23 34.72 -7.78 -12.58
CA THR A 23 34.14 -7.87 -13.91
C THR A 23 33.34 -6.62 -14.23
N GLU A 24 33.49 -6.10 -15.43
CA GLU A 24 32.67 -5.00 -15.97
C GLU A 24 31.35 -5.49 -16.60
N LYS A 25 31.14 -6.82 -16.67
CA LYS A 25 29.91 -7.39 -17.22
C LYS A 25 28.80 -7.41 -16.16
N PRO A 26 27.52 -7.29 -16.56
CA PRO A 26 26.40 -7.44 -15.64
C PRO A 26 26.46 -8.78 -14.90
N VAL A 27 26.54 -8.73 -13.58
CA VAL A 27 26.58 -9.92 -12.72
C VAL A 27 25.21 -10.58 -12.59
N PHE A 28 24.14 -9.76 -12.70
CA PHE A 28 22.76 -10.19 -12.55
C PHE A 28 21.88 -9.63 -13.67
N VAL A 29 20.82 -10.34 -13.95
CA VAL A 29 19.70 -9.86 -14.79
C VAL A 29 18.63 -9.19 -13.91
N PRO A 30 17.91 -8.15 -14.39
CA PRO A 30 16.89 -7.46 -13.60
C PRO A 30 15.81 -8.37 -13.03
N GLU A 31 15.48 -9.45 -13.73
CA GLU A 31 14.46 -10.44 -13.34
C GLU A 31 14.80 -11.16 -12.04
N LEU A 32 16.10 -11.32 -11.72
CA LEU A 32 16.53 -11.93 -10.46
C LEU A 32 16.00 -11.15 -9.25
N PHE A 33 16.01 -9.82 -9.31
CA PHE A 33 15.50 -8.99 -8.21
C PHE A 33 13.98 -9.17 -7.99
N VAL A 34 13.23 -9.50 -9.04
CA VAL A 34 11.81 -9.85 -8.90
C VAL A 34 11.64 -11.18 -8.18
N LEU A 35 12.51 -12.16 -8.46
CA LEU A 35 12.49 -13.46 -7.77
C LEU A 35 12.89 -13.32 -6.30
N VAL A 36 13.92 -12.52 -6.02
CA VAL A 36 14.37 -12.25 -4.65
C VAL A 36 13.25 -11.58 -3.86
N ARG A 37 12.65 -10.51 -4.39
CA ARG A 37 11.55 -9.78 -3.73
C ARG A 37 10.35 -10.66 -3.41
N LYS A 38 10.05 -11.68 -4.19
CA LYS A 38 8.96 -12.63 -3.89
C LYS A 38 9.21 -13.51 -2.67
N ARG A 39 10.45 -13.61 -2.22
CA ARG A 39 10.88 -14.44 -1.08
C ARG A 39 11.11 -13.63 0.19
N LEU A 40 11.21 -12.31 0.06
CA LEU A 40 11.42 -11.39 1.17
C LEU A 40 10.06 -10.73 1.47
N ASP A 41 9.65 -10.78 2.71
CA ASP A 41 8.48 -10.10 3.25
C ASP A 41 8.89 -9.12 4.35
N HIS A 42 7.93 -8.44 4.95
CA HIS A 42 8.20 -7.51 6.04
C HIS A 42 8.70 -8.22 7.30
N ASP A 43 8.34 -9.49 7.52
CA ASP A 43 8.83 -10.27 8.67
C ASP A 43 10.33 -10.55 8.55
N PHE A 44 10.82 -10.86 7.34
CA PHE A 44 12.25 -11.00 7.08
C PHE A 44 13.01 -9.70 7.43
N PHE A 45 12.50 -8.54 6.99
CA PHE A 45 13.15 -7.26 7.28
C PHE A 45 13.06 -6.90 8.77
N ASN A 46 11.95 -7.20 9.44
CA ASN A 46 11.83 -7.04 10.89
C ASN A 46 12.83 -7.90 11.65
N MET A 47 13.03 -9.15 11.22
CA MET A 47 14.04 -10.04 11.79
C MET A 47 15.45 -9.46 11.60
N LEU A 48 15.78 -8.98 10.41
CA LEU A 48 17.08 -8.35 10.13
C LEU A 48 17.28 -7.09 10.99
N THR A 49 16.25 -6.26 11.13
CA THR A 49 16.27 -5.06 11.99
C THR A 49 16.53 -5.46 13.46
N LEU A 50 15.88 -6.52 13.95
CA LEU A 50 16.12 -7.04 15.30
C LEU A 50 17.56 -7.51 15.50
N MET A 51 18.11 -8.25 14.54
CA MET A 51 19.52 -8.71 14.57
C MET A 51 20.49 -7.52 14.60
N LEU A 52 20.23 -6.47 13.84
CA LEU A 52 21.05 -5.25 13.85
C LEU A 52 20.97 -4.52 15.21
N ALA A 53 19.76 -4.40 15.78
CA ALA A 53 19.55 -3.80 17.10
C ALA A 53 20.23 -4.61 18.22
N GLU A 54 20.31 -5.92 18.09
CA GLU A 54 21.06 -6.79 19.02
C GLU A 54 22.56 -6.61 18.88
N ALA A 55 23.07 -6.54 17.64
CA ALA A 55 24.50 -6.43 17.36
C ALA A 55 25.10 -5.11 17.84
N ASP A 56 24.35 -4.01 17.80
CA ASP A 56 24.81 -2.70 18.29
C ASP A 56 24.43 -2.42 19.76
N GLY A 57 23.74 -3.34 20.43
CA GLY A 57 23.36 -3.21 21.83
C GLY A 57 22.14 -2.31 22.08
N SER A 58 21.41 -1.94 21.04
CA SER A 58 20.22 -1.06 21.13
C SER A 58 18.92 -1.80 21.46
N LYS A 59 18.98 -3.11 21.68
CA LYS A 59 17.81 -3.87 22.17
C LYS A 59 17.36 -3.32 23.54
N PRO A 60 16.04 -3.13 23.74
CA PRO A 60 15.54 -2.65 25.02
C PRO A 60 15.93 -3.61 26.15
N LYS A 61 16.36 -3.03 27.28
CA LYS A 61 16.74 -3.78 28.48
C LYS A 61 15.58 -3.76 29.47
N LYS A 62 15.49 -4.81 30.26
CA LYS A 62 14.56 -4.87 31.37
C LYS A 62 14.83 -3.71 32.35
N GLU A 63 13.80 -2.95 32.67
CA GLU A 63 13.86 -1.80 33.59
C GLU A 63 13.10 -2.06 34.89
N CYS A 64 11.96 -2.74 34.83
CA CYS A 64 11.15 -3.07 35.99
C CYS A 64 10.33 -4.35 35.74
N THR A 65 9.75 -4.87 36.83
CA THR A 65 8.79 -5.98 36.80
C THR A 65 7.52 -5.50 37.51
N ASP A 66 6.35 -5.80 36.95
CA ASP A 66 5.07 -5.44 37.54
C ASP A 66 4.67 -6.42 38.70
N GLU A 67 3.53 -6.13 39.34
CA GLU A 67 3.01 -6.96 40.45
C GLU A 67 2.57 -8.37 40.01
N GLU A 68 2.30 -8.51 38.68
CA GLU A 68 1.91 -9.79 38.08
C GLU A 68 3.12 -10.60 37.59
N GLY A 69 4.34 -10.06 37.71
CA GLY A 69 5.59 -10.72 37.32
C GLY A 69 5.97 -10.55 35.88
N ASN A 70 5.32 -9.63 35.11
CA ASN A 70 5.75 -9.32 33.76
C ASN A 70 6.91 -8.31 33.77
N ASP A 71 7.90 -8.56 32.93
CA ASP A 71 9.02 -7.66 32.73
C ASP A 71 8.67 -6.53 31.76
N HIS A 72 9.15 -5.33 32.06
CA HIS A 72 8.96 -4.12 31.27
C HIS A 72 10.28 -3.44 30.97
N GLY A 73 10.41 -2.92 29.75
CA GLY A 73 11.56 -2.12 29.35
C GLY A 73 11.37 -1.40 28.03
N GLY A 74 12.04 -0.28 27.87
CA GLY A 74 12.05 0.54 26.67
C GLY A 74 10.75 1.30 26.39
N THR A 75 10.84 2.18 25.40
CA THR A 75 9.71 2.99 24.90
C THR A 75 9.34 2.55 23.49
N MET A 76 8.07 2.25 23.26
CA MET A 76 7.51 1.90 21.97
C MET A 76 6.73 3.07 21.41
N LYS A 77 7.17 3.62 20.26
CA LYS A 77 6.48 4.69 19.52
C LYS A 77 5.72 4.05 18.37
N ILE A 78 4.41 4.30 18.26
CA ILE A 78 3.56 3.71 17.21
C ILE A 78 2.83 4.76 16.42
N ASP A 79 2.74 4.54 15.11
CA ASP A 79 1.90 5.34 14.21
C ASP A 79 1.62 4.55 12.91
N ALA A 80 0.72 5.07 12.06
CA ALA A 80 0.43 4.49 10.77
C ALA A 80 0.56 5.53 9.65
N THR A 81 0.99 5.05 8.49
CA THR A 81 1.08 5.89 7.31
C THR A 81 0.61 5.13 6.07
N CYS A 82 0.33 5.87 4.98
CA CYS A 82 0.07 5.28 3.68
C CYS A 82 1.28 5.47 2.78
N CYS A 83 1.68 4.41 2.08
CA CYS A 83 2.72 4.40 1.08
C CYS A 83 2.05 4.36 -0.29
N ASP A 84 2.11 5.47 -1.05
CA ASP A 84 1.39 5.60 -2.32
C ASP A 84 2.01 4.72 -3.41
N ALA A 85 1.15 4.06 -4.18
CA ALA A 85 1.55 3.34 -5.38
C ALA A 85 1.53 4.25 -6.61
N GLU A 86 2.44 3.99 -7.57
CA GLU A 86 2.46 4.68 -8.86
C GLU A 86 1.26 4.25 -9.70
N VAL A 87 0.14 4.95 -9.54
CA VAL A 87 -1.08 4.74 -10.33
C VAL A 87 -1.62 6.05 -10.87
N ARG A 88 -2.20 5.99 -12.06
CA ARG A 88 -2.98 7.10 -12.62
C ARG A 88 -4.15 7.37 -11.67
N TYR A 89 -4.42 8.65 -11.34
CA TYR A 89 -5.56 9.01 -10.49
C TYR A 89 -6.86 8.36 -11.00
N PRO A 90 -7.55 7.54 -10.19
CA PRO A 90 -8.62 6.65 -10.65
C PRO A 90 -9.96 7.38 -10.73
N THR A 91 -10.10 8.31 -11.67
CA THR A 91 -11.43 8.81 -12.01
C THR A 91 -12.23 7.73 -12.71
N ASP A 92 -13.56 7.74 -12.56
CA ASP A 92 -14.45 6.77 -13.24
C ASP A 92 -14.17 6.70 -14.74
N CYS A 93 -13.92 7.86 -15.34
CA CYS A 93 -13.64 7.98 -16.76
C CYS A 93 -12.31 7.37 -17.18
N ASN A 94 -11.28 7.56 -16.35
CA ASN A 94 -9.98 6.95 -16.58
C ASN A 94 -10.04 5.42 -16.50
N LEU A 95 -10.83 4.90 -15.55
CA LEU A 95 -11.02 3.46 -15.38
C LEU A 95 -11.77 2.85 -16.57
N LEU A 96 -12.84 3.49 -17.04
CA LEU A 96 -13.59 3.03 -18.21
C LEU A 96 -12.73 3.08 -19.49
N GLU A 97 -11.89 4.11 -19.64
CA GLU A 97 -10.91 4.18 -20.73
C GLU A 97 -9.89 3.05 -20.65
N ASP A 98 -9.33 2.80 -19.45
CA ASP A 98 -8.37 1.72 -19.25
C ASP A 98 -8.99 0.36 -19.61
N GLY A 99 -10.29 0.15 -19.30
CA GLY A 99 -11.05 -1.03 -19.73
C GLY A 99 -11.12 -1.16 -21.26
N SER A 100 -11.54 -0.12 -21.97
CA SER A 100 -11.60 -0.12 -23.43
C SER A 100 -10.23 -0.33 -24.08
N ASN A 101 -9.18 0.32 -23.54
CA ASN A 101 -7.81 0.11 -24.01
C ASN A 101 -7.30 -1.32 -23.78
N LEU A 102 -7.68 -1.95 -22.68
CA LEU A 102 -7.33 -3.35 -22.41
C LEU A 102 -7.98 -4.27 -23.45
N ILE A 103 -9.29 -4.13 -23.69
CA ILE A 103 -10.02 -4.97 -24.67
C ILE A 103 -9.40 -4.79 -26.07
N ASP A 104 -9.16 -3.55 -26.48
CA ASP A 104 -8.52 -3.26 -27.76
C ASP A 104 -7.15 -3.93 -27.90
N ARG A 105 -6.34 -3.88 -26.85
CA ARG A 105 -5.02 -4.51 -26.80
C ARG A 105 -5.13 -6.07 -26.86
N LEU A 106 -6.06 -6.66 -26.13
CA LEU A 106 -6.26 -8.11 -26.15
C LEU A 106 -6.72 -8.60 -27.52
N LEU A 107 -7.65 -7.89 -28.16
CA LEU A 107 -8.07 -8.17 -29.54
C LEU A 107 -6.89 -8.05 -30.53
N ASN A 108 -6.08 -7.00 -30.41
CA ASN A 108 -4.89 -6.85 -31.25
C ASN A 108 -3.94 -8.04 -31.07
N LYS A 109 -3.65 -8.43 -29.82
CA LYS A 109 -2.77 -9.55 -29.52
C LYS A 109 -3.28 -10.87 -30.11
N PHE A 110 -4.59 -11.12 -29.98
CA PHE A 110 -5.24 -12.29 -30.55
C PHE A 110 -5.19 -12.29 -32.08
N CYS A 111 -5.64 -11.20 -32.70
CA CYS A 111 -5.72 -11.08 -34.17
C CYS A 111 -4.34 -11.16 -34.83
N THR A 112 -3.31 -10.56 -34.22
CA THR A 112 -1.93 -10.67 -34.71
C THR A 112 -1.42 -12.11 -34.64
N ARG A 113 -1.70 -12.84 -33.53
CA ARG A 113 -1.26 -14.23 -33.34
C ARG A 113 -1.89 -15.18 -34.38
N TYR A 114 -3.19 -15.00 -34.63
CA TYR A 114 -3.95 -15.89 -35.52
C TYR A 114 -4.11 -15.37 -36.95
N LYS A 115 -3.52 -14.20 -37.27
CA LYS A 115 -3.59 -13.55 -38.59
C LYS A 115 -5.03 -13.27 -39.06
N ILE A 116 -5.90 -12.86 -38.14
CA ILE A 116 -7.32 -12.58 -38.37
C ILE A 116 -7.54 -11.07 -38.33
N THR A 117 -8.48 -10.56 -39.14
CA THR A 117 -8.86 -9.14 -39.14
C THR A 117 -9.53 -8.77 -37.83
N LYS A 118 -9.03 -7.71 -37.19
CA LYS A 118 -9.55 -7.22 -35.92
C LYS A 118 -10.96 -6.62 -36.09
N PRO A 119 -11.92 -6.95 -35.22
CA PRO A 119 -13.22 -6.30 -35.19
C PRO A 119 -13.09 -4.85 -34.72
N ARG A 120 -14.06 -4.00 -35.10
CA ARG A 120 -14.13 -2.62 -34.67
C ARG A 120 -14.44 -2.54 -33.16
N THR A 121 -13.75 -1.64 -32.45
CA THR A 121 -13.98 -1.31 -31.04
C THR A 121 -14.35 0.17 -30.90
N HIS A 122 -14.91 0.56 -29.76
CA HIS A 122 -15.33 1.94 -29.45
C HIS A 122 -14.21 2.76 -28.77
N ARG A 123 -12.95 2.40 -29.00
CA ARG A 123 -11.80 3.08 -28.39
C ARG A 123 -11.75 4.58 -28.71
N VAL A 124 -12.09 4.96 -29.94
CA VAL A 124 -12.05 6.37 -30.37
C VAL A 124 -13.09 7.19 -29.62
N GLU A 125 -14.30 6.67 -29.46
CA GLU A 125 -15.39 7.29 -28.71
C GLU A 125 -15.02 7.44 -27.22
N SER A 126 -14.35 6.45 -26.65
CA SER A 126 -13.82 6.51 -25.27
C SER A 126 -12.75 7.58 -25.10
N GLN A 127 -11.85 7.74 -26.06
CA GLN A 127 -10.81 8.79 -26.05
C GLN A 127 -11.36 10.20 -26.15
N ALA A 128 -12.41 10.42 -26.95
CA ALA A 128 -13.08 11.73 -27.06
C ALA A 128 -13.58 12.24 -25.71
N PHE A 129 -13.96 11.34 -24.82
CA PHE A 129 -14.38 11.68 -23.47
C PHE A 129 -13.29 12.30 -22.61
N ILE A 130 -12.04 11.85 -22.73
CA ILE A 130 -10.92 12.38 -21.96
C ILE A 130 -10.64 13.85 -22.27
N GLN A 131 -10.87 14.29 -23.50
CA GLN A 131 -10.77 15.70 -23.86
C GLN A 131 -11.76 16.54 -23.03
N LEU A 132 -12.97 16.02 -22.79
CA LEU A 132 -13.96 16.67 -21.92
C LEU A 132 -13.54 16.70 -20.46
N THR A 133 -12.86 15.65 -19.97
CA THR A 133 -12.40 15.60 -18.57
C THR A 133 -11.30 16.60 -18.24
N LYS A 134 -10.57 17.08 -19.24
CA LYS A 134 -9.51 18.10 -19.08
C LYS A 134 -10.06 19.52 -18.87
N LYS A 135 -11.33 19.79 -19.15
CA LYS A 135 -11.94 21.11 -18.93
C LYS A 135 -12.03 21.44 -17.43
N LYS A 136 -11.59 22.65 -17.02
CA LYS A 136 -11.57 23.09 -15.59
C LYS A 136 -12.97 23.14 -14.97
N ARG A 137 -14.00 23.54 -15.70
CA ARG A 137 -15.39 23.60 -15.23
C ARG A 137 -16.26 22.66 -16.05
N LYS A 138 -16.86 21.68 -15.40
CA LYS A 138 -17.71 20.65 -16.02
C LYS A 138 -19.07 20.64 -15.34
N GLY A 139 -20.14 20.80 -16.10
CA GLY A 139 -21.50 20.61 -15.60
C GLY A 139 -21.73 19.12 -15.25
N LYS A 140 -22.38 18.83 -14.10
CA LYS A 140 -22.67 17.47 -13.67
C LYS A 140 -23.42 16.67 -14.77
N LYS A 141 -24.44 17.26 -15.40
CA LYS A 141 -25.20 16.62 -16.50
C LYS A 141 -24.33 16.14 -17.67
N LEU A 142 -23.30 16.94 -18.04
CA LEU A 142 -22.39 16.56 -19.13
C LEU A 142 -21.49 15.39 -18.71
N VAL A 143 -20.99 15.39 -17.48
CA VAL A 143 -20.17 14.30 -16.93
C VAL A 143 -20.99 13.01 -16.89
N ASP A 144 -22.22 13.04 -16.35
CA ASP A 144 -23.09 11.87 -16.23
C ASP A 144 -23.47 11.32 -17.63
N LYS A 145 -23.83 12.19 -18.59
CA LYS A 145 -24.13 11.78 -19.97
C LYS A 145 -22.93 11.06 -20.61
N THR A 146 -21.76 11.60 -20.41
CA THR A 146 -20.55 11.06 -21.04
C THR A 146 -20.10 9.78 -20.38
N LYS A 147 -20.23 9.68 -19.04
CA LYS A 147 -20.00 8.43 -18.31
C LYS A 147 -20.92 7.32 -18.80
N LEU A 148 -22.20 7.61 -19.03
CA LEU A 148 -23.16 6.65 -19.58
C LEU A 148 -22.73 6.15 -20.98
N VAL A 149 -22.24 7.06 -21.84
CA VAL A 149 -21.74 6.68 -23.17
C VAL A 149 -20.54 5.74 -23.04
N GLN A 150 -19.57 6.05 -22.15
CA GLN A 150 -18.42 5.16 -21.93
C GLN A 150 -18.80 3.78 -21.40
N ILE A 151 -19.77 3.71 -20.46
CA ILE A 151 -20.28 2.44 -19.95
C ILE A 151 -20.87 1.60 -21.07
N ARG A 152 -21.67 2.21 -21.96
CA ARG A 152 -22.27 1.54 -23.13
C ARG A 152 -21.21 1.10 -24.14
N CYS A 153 -20.24 1.95 -24.45
CA CYS A 153 -19.12 1.60 -25.32
C CYS A 153 -18.34 0.42 -24.79
N LEU A 154 -17.99 0.43 -23.51
CA LEU A 154 -17.25 -0.67 -22.90
C LEU A 154 -18.05 -1.97 -22.85
N GLN A 155 -19.38 -1.88 -22.62
CA GLN A 155 -20.29 -3.02 -22.73
C GLN A 155 -20.25 -3.64 -24.15
N ALA A 156 -20.39 -2.81 -25.18
CA ALA A 156 -20.32 -3.25 -26.56
C ALA A 156 -18.95 -3.86 -26.92
N ASP A 157 -17.86 -3.26 -26.38
CA ASP A 157 -16.50 -3.78 -26.56
C ASP A 157 -16.34 -5.17 -25.92
N PHE A 158 -16.88 -5.40 -24.72
CA PHE A 158 -16.90 -6.73 -24.09
C PHE A 158 -17.72 -7.73 -24.90
N GLN A 159 -18.92 -7.36 -25.38
CA GLN A 159 -19.72 -8.23 -26.22
C GLN A 159 -18.98 -8.61 -27.50
N THR A 160 -18.45 -7.62 -28.22
CA THR A 160 -17.62 -7.87 -29.43
C THR A 160 -16.43 -8.78 -29.10
N PHE A 161 -15.75 -8.58 -27.99
CA PHE A 161 -14.62 -9.40 -27.57
C PHE A 161 -15.01 -10.87 -27.38
N PHE A 162 -16.05 -11.13 -26.58
CA PHE A 162 -16.46 -12.51 -26.27
C PHE A 162 -17.09 -13.21 -27.47
N GLU A 163 -17.91 -12.53 -28.27
CA GLU A 163 -18.48 -13.11 -29.48
C GLU A 163 -17.40 -13.42 -30.50
N PHE A 164 -16.42 -12.53 -30.67
CA PHE A 164 -15.33 -12.74 -31.60
C PHE A 164 -14.44 -13.91 -31.20
N LEU A 165 -14.10 -13.99 -29.91
CA LEU A 165 -13.30 -15.10 -29.39
C LEU A 165 -14.08 -16.43 -29.46
N GLY A 166 -15.37 -16.44 -29.10
CA GLY A 166 -16.20 -17.63 -29.18
C GLY A 166 -16.29 -18.22 -30.59
N LYS A 167 -16.11 -17.41 -31.65
CA LYS A 167 -16.05 -17.87 -33.04
C LYS A 167 -14.69 -18.47 -33.44
N HIS A 168 -13.61 -18.06 -32.77
CA HIS A 168 -12.25 -18.32 -33.21
C HIS A 168 -11.38 -19.12 -32.22
N ALA A 169 -11.85 -19.32 -31.00
CA ALA A 169 -11.09 -19.98 -29.95
C ALA A 169 -12.01 -20.84 -29.06
N SER A 170 -11.56 -22.04 -28.72
CA SER A 170 -12.26 -22.93 -27.78
C SER A 170 -11.86 -22.68 -26.32
N ASP A 171 -10.70 -22.05 -26.07
CA ASP A 171 -10.18 -21.79 -24.72
C ASP A 171 -9.46 -20.44 -24.65
N LEU A 172 -9.99 -19.57 -23.81
CA LEU A 172 -9.41 -18.24 -23.49
C LEU A 172 -8.03 -18.32 -22.87
N LEU A 173 -7.81 -19.32 -22.00
CA LEU A 173 -6.54 -19.47 -21.28
C LEU A 173 -5.40 -19.92 -22.21
N ALA A 174 -5.73 -20.64 -23.27
CA ALA A 174 -4.76 -20.99 -24.31
C ALA A 174 -4.35 -19.77 -25.16
N CYS A 175 -5.23 -18.76 -25.29
CA CYS A 175 -5.00 -17.59 -26.12
C CYS A 175 -4.22 -16.48 -25.41
N PHE A 176 -4.36 -16.36 -24.10
CA PHE A 176 -3.85 -15.25 -23.29
C PHE A 176 -2.99 -15.72 -22.11
N SER A 177 -2.06 -14.87 -21.70
CA SER A 177 -1.27 -15.14 -20.50
C SER A 177 -2.14 -15.05 -19.24
N ARG A 178 -1.72 -15.71 -18.16
CA ARG A 178 -2.38 -15.58 -16.83
C ARG A 178 -2.54 -14.10 -16.40
N ARG A 179 -1.57 -13.27 -16.75
CA ARG A 179 -1.61 -11.82 -16.48
C ARG A 179 -2.71 -11.13 -17.27
N ASP A 180 -2.84 -11.44 -18.57
CA ASP A 180 -3.89 -10.86 -19.40
C ASP A 180 -5.28 -11.28 -18.89
N CYS A 181 -5.44 -12.52 -18.48
CA CYS A 181 -6.69 -13.02 -17.87
C CYS A 181 -7.00 -12.34 -16.54
N LYS A 182 -6.01 -12.16 -15.64
CA LYS A 182 -6.17 -11.40 -14.39
C LYS A 182 -6.67 -9.98 -14.66
N TRP A 183 -6.08 -9.28 -15.64
CA TRP A 183 -6.51 -7.94 -16.01
C TRP A 183 -7.89 -7.88 -16.65
N LEU A 184 -8.23 -8.87 -17.49
CA LEU A 184 -9.57 -8.99 -18.05
C LEU A 184 -10.64 -9.15 -16.95
N MET A 185 -10.41 -10.05 -16.00
CA MET A 185 -11.31 -10.25 -14.86
C MET A 185 -11.46 -8.98 -14.02
N ALA A 186 -10.34 -8.27 -13.77
CA ALA A 186 -10.37 -6.99 -13.08
C ALA A 186 -11.16 -5.92 -13.85
N ALA A 187 -11.05 -5.89 -15.19
CA ALA A 187 -11.79 -4.96 -16.04
C ALA A 187 -13.29 -5.25 -16.06
N ILE A 188 -13.69 -6.54 -16.05
CA ILE A 188 -15.09 -6.96 -15.96
C ILE A 188 -15.67 -6.50 -14.61
N LYS A 189 -15.00 -6.83 -13.49
CA LYS A 189 -15.43 -6.40 -12.14
C LYS A 189 -15.51 -4.88 -12.05
N MET A 190 -14.53 -4.16 -12.57
CA MET A 190 -14.53 -2.70 -12.62
C MET A 190 -15.73 -2.16 -13.41
N TYR A 191 -16.02 -2.73 -14.58
CA TYR A 191 -17.17 -2.33 -15.40
C TYR A 191 -18.49 -2.52 -14.64
N GLU A 192 -18.70 -3.69 -14.02
CA GLU A 192 -19.89 -3.98 -13.21
C GLU A 192 -20.06 -3.00 -12.06
N GLN A 193 -18.99 -2.68 -11.35
CA GLN A 193 -18.97 -1.67 -10.29
C GLN A 193 -19.31 -0.27 -10.82
N GLN A 194 -18.75 0.15 -11.96
CA GLN A 194 -19.03 1.45 -12.55
C GLN A 194 -20.47 1.57 -13.04
N LYS A 195 -21.00 0.50 -13.64
CA LYS A 195 -22.40 0.41 -14.06
C LYS A 195 -23.33 0.52 -12.86
N MET A 196 -23.14 -0.31 -11.86
CA MET A 196 -23.92 -0.33 -10.61
C MET A 196 -23.90 1.03 -9.90
N MET A 197 -22.70 1.63 -9.72
CA MET A 197 -22.56 2.94 -9.09
C MET A 197 -23.27 4.04 -9.88
N PHE A 198 -23.27 3.95 -11.21
CA PHE A 198 -23.99 4.89 -12.06
C PHE A 198 -25.51 4.74 -11.92
N GLU A 199 -26.04 3.52 -11.99
CA GLU A 199 -27.46 3.20 -11.90
C GLU A 199 -28.05 3.56 -10.52
N LEU A 200 -27.31 3.27 -9.44
CA LEU A 200 -27.74 3.59 -8.07
C LEU A 200 -27.39 5.02 -7.64
N ASN A 201 -26.73 5.82 -8.51
CA ASN A 201 -26.24 7.16 -8.22
C ASN A 201 -25.39 7.23 -6.92
N VAL A 202 -24.59 6.19 -6.65
CA VAL A 202 -23.65 6.13 -5.53
C VAL A 202 -22.22 6.40 -5.98
N ARG A 203 -21.37 6.87 -5.07
CA ARG A 203 -19.97 7.25 -5.39
C ARG A 203 -18.92 6.23 -4.96
N SER A 204 -19.32 5.22 -4.22
CA SER A 204 -18.44 4.18 -3.70
C SER A 204 -19.14 2.84 -3.67
N CYS A 205 -18.37 1.77 -3.69
CA CYS A 205 -18.81 0.39 -3.50
C CYS A 205 -17.75 -0.39 -2.73
N ALA A 206 -18.13 -1.55 -2.21
CA ALA A 206 -17.17 -2.48 -1.58
C ALA A 206 -16.15 -2.98 -2.61
N ASP A 207 -14.94 -3.24 -2.17
CA ASP A 207 -13.83 -3.78 -2.99
C ASP A 207 -13.61 -3.02 -4.31
N ARG A 208 -13.82 -1.71 -4.30
CA ARG A 208 -13.74 -0.89 -5.50
C ARG A 208 -12.41 -1.05 -6.22
N ILE A 209 -12.45 -1.48 -7.48
CA ILE A 209 -11.29 -1.52 -8.36
C ILE A 209 -10.91 -0.10 -8.75
N ILE A 210 -9.67 0.30 -8.45
CA ILE A 210 -9.09 1.60 -8.77
C ILE A 210 -7.98 1.52 -9.82
N SER A 211 -7.54 0.31 -10.13
CA SER A 211 -6.62 0.03 -11.23
C SER A 211 -6.84 -1.39 -11.74
N ILE A 212 -7.08 -1.56 -13.03
CA ILE A 212 -7.21 -2.90 -13.64
C ILE A 212 -5.87 -3.61 -13.72
N TYR A 213 -4.77 -2.86 -13.74
CA TYR A 213 -3.40 -3.39 -13.81
C TYR A 213 -2.84 -3.76 -12.44
N GLN A 214 -3.37 -3.16 -11.38
CA GLN A 214 -3.03 -3.40 -9.97
C GLN A 214 -4.33 -3.59 -9.17
N PRO A 215 -5.07 -4.68 -9.37
CA PRO A 215 -6.42 -4.86 -8.80
C PRO A 215 -6.45 -5.08 -7.28
N HIS A 216 -5.30 -5.23 -6.64
CA HIS A 216 -5.16 -5.30 -5.18
C HIS A 216 -5.26 -3.92 -4.50
N LEU A 217 -5.01 -2.83 -5.23
CA LEU A 217 -5.05 -1.50 -4.65
C LEU A 217 -6.48 -1.07 -4.29
N ARG A 218 -6.59 -0.39 -3.15
CA ARG A 218 -7.85 0.17 -2.66
C ARG A 218 -7.71 1.66 -2.33
N PRO A 219 -8.81 2.42 -2.35
CA PRO A 219 -8.81 3.80 -1.88
C PRO A 219 -8.69 3.84 -0.35
N ILE A 220 -7.72 4.57 0.17
CA ILE A 220 -7.50 4.78 1.60
C ILE A 220 -7.90 6.21 1.94
N VAL A 221 -8.98 6.36 2.71
CA VAL A 221 -9.48 7.67 3.12
C VAL A 221 -8.74 8.14 4.37
N ARG A 222 -8.04 9.26 4.29
CA ARG A 222 -7.23 9.79 5.41
C ARG A 222 -7.74 11.11 6.00
N GLY A 223 -8.75 11.73 5.43
CA GLY A 223 -9.32 12.98 5.95
C GLY A 223 -8.36 14.21 5.94
N LYS A 224 -7.18 14.12 5.32
CA LYS A 224 -6.24 15.23 5.22
C LYS A 224 -6.74 16.31 4.26
N ALA A 225 -6.46 17.58 4.56
CA ALA A 225 -6.92 18.73 3.78
C ALA A 225 -6.43 18.71 2.32
N LYS A 226 -5.19 18.24 2.06
CA LYS A 226 -4.57 18.23 0.72
C LYS A 226 -4.87 16.98 -0.09
N ALA A 227 -4.97 15.80 0.54
CA ALA A 227 -5.26 14.54 -0.12
C ALA A 227 -6.27 13.77 0.72
N LYS A 228 -7.53 13.79 0.31
CA LYS A 228 -8.62 13.10 1.02
C LYS A 228 -8.54 11.58 0.87
N VAL A 229 -7.96 11.10 -0.22
CA VAL A 229 -7.83 9.67 -0.56
C VAL A 229 -6.43 9.43 -1.11
N GLU A 230 -5.76 8.44 -0.58
CA GLU A 230 -4.46 7.92 -1.01
C GLU A 230 -4.67 6.53 -1.61
N PHE A 231 -3.76 6.08 -2.50
CA PHE A 231 -3.88 4.83 -3.25
C PHE A 231 -2.59 4.02 -3.11
N GLY A 232 -2.56 3.08 -2.19
CA GLY A 232 -1.34 2.33 -1.93
C GLY A 232 -1.50 1.38 -0.75
N ALA A 233 -0.41 1.07 -0.06
CA ALA A 233 -0.43 0.25 1.14
C ALA A 233 -0.52 1.13 2.39
N LYS A 234 -1.31 0.72 3.36
CA LYS A 234 -1.32 1.28 4.71
C LYS A 234 -0.42 0.43 5.61
N ILE A 235 0.54 1.07 6.26
CA ILE A 235 1.45 0.41 7.20
C ILE A 235 1.21 0.95 8.60
N GLY A 236 1.19 0.04 9.59
CA GLY A 236 1.37 0.34 11.00
C GLY A 236 2.81 -0.01 11.38
N ALA A 237 3.51 0.91 12.02
CA ALA A 237 4.91 0.71 12.38
C ALA A 237 5.15 1.09 13.83
N SER A 238 6.19 0.49 14.40
CA SER A 238 6.73 0.86 15.71
C SER A 238 8.20 1.25 15.62
N ILE A 239 8.62 2.20 16.45
CA ILE A 239 10.02 2.54 16.66
C ILE A 239 10.40 2.21 18.10
N VAL A 240 11.51 1.50 18.23
CA VAL A 240 12.11 1.12 19.51
C VAL A 240 13.61 1.40 19.45
N ASN A 241 14.08 2.30 20.29
CA ASN A 241 15.48 2.72 20.36
C ASN A 241 16.10 3.09 18.99
N GLY A 242 15.34 3.81 18.14
CA GLY A 242 15.77 4.24 16.81
C GLY A 242 15.58 3.22 15.69
N TYR A 243 15.21 1.98 16.00
CA TYR A 243 14.93 0.92 15.03
C TYR A 243 13.44 0.86 14.69
N THR A 244 13.13 0.82 13.40
CA THR A 244 11.75 0.79 12.88
C THR A 244 11.33 -0.61 12.49
N TYR A 245 10.17 -1.04 12.96
CA TYR A 245 9.55 -2.32 12.64
C TYR A 245 8.22 -2.06 11.93
N VAL A 246 7.98 -2.76 10.81
CA VAL A 246 6.69 -2.76 10.13
C VAL A 246 5.83 -3.84 10.76
N ASP A 247 4.89 -3.43 11.61
CA ASP A 247 4.06 -4.36 12.39
C ASP A 247 2.83 -4.84 11.61
N ARG A 248 2.33 -4.01 10.70
CA ARG A 248 1.22 -4.35 9.83
C ARG A 248 1.40 -3.70 8.46
N LEU A 249 1.15 -4.47 7.41
CA LEU A 249 1.05 -3.99 6.04
C LEU A 249 -0.30 -4.46 5.47
N SER A 250 -1.07 -3.52 4.90
CA SER A 250 -2.37 -3.82 4.30
C SER A 250 -2.63 -2.96 3.07
N TRP A 251 -3.14 -3.59 2.02
CA TRP A 251 -3.62 -2.89 0.82
C TRP A 251 -5.06 -2.40 0.97
N ASP A 252 -5.74 -2.83 2.04
CA ASP A 252 -7.09 -2.37 2.41
C ASP A 252 -7.01 -1.30 3.51
N ALA A 253 -7.98 -0.39 3.50
CA ALA A 253 -8.13 0.58 4.57
C ALA A 253 -8.56 -0.12 5.86
N TYR A 254 -7.93 0.22 6.97
CA TYR A 254 -8.28 -0.26 8.30
C TYR A 254 -8.22 0.87 9.33
N ASN A 255 -8.85 0.65 10.50
CA ASN A 255 -8.78 1.58 11.60
C ASN A 255 -7.47 1.38 12.38
N GLU A 256 -6.64 2.40 12.46
CA GLU A 256 -5.34 2.38 13.15
C GLU A 256 -5.47 1.99 14.63
N SER A 257 -6.59 2.35 15.28
CA SER A 257 -6.81 2.01 16.70
C SER A 257 -6.83 0.51 16.97
N SER A 258 -7.12 -0.32 15.95
CA SER A 258 -7.08 -1.77 16.08
C SER A 258 -5.67 -2.36 16.16
N ASP A 259 -4.65 -1.57 15.83
CA ASP A 259 -3.28 -2.06 15.77
C ASP A 259 -2.57 -2.05 17.13
N LEU A 260 -3.03 -1.25 18.11
CA LEU A 260 -2.33 -1.09 19.38
C LEU A 260 -2.07 -2.41 20.11
N VAL A 261 -3.10 -3.23 20.30
CA VAL A 261 -2.97 -4.49 21.01
C VAL A 261 -2.06 -5.47 20.25
N PRO A 262 -2.28 -5.74 18.94
CA PRO A 262 -1.35 -6.55 18.14
C PRO A 262 0.10 -6.05 18.17
N GLN A 263 0.33 -4.73 18.11
CA GLN A 263 1.67 -4.16 18.15
C GLN A 263 2.35 -4.37 19.51
N MET A 264 1.62 -4.25 20.62
CA MET A 264 2.15 -4.57 21.94
C MET A 264 2.51 -6.06 22.08
N GLU A 265 1.70 -6.96 21.53
CA GLU A 265 1.99 -8.40 21.49
C GLU A 265 3.23 -8.70 20.64
N LEU A 266 3.37 -8.03 19.47
CA LEU A 266 4.58 -8.13 18.66
C LEU A 266 5.83 -7.63 19.38
N TYR A 267 5.70 -6.54 20.17
CA TYR A 267 6.78 -6.07 21.02
C TYR A 267 7.20 -7.15 22.03
N LYS A 268 6.23 -7.73 22.76
CA LYS A 268 6.47 -8.81 23.71
C LYS A 268 7.13 -10.01 23.05
N MET A 269 6.69 -10.40 21.88
CA MET A 269 7.27 -11.51 21.13
C MET A 269 8.73 -11.24 20.71
N ARG A 270 9.04 -10.01 20.26
CA ARG A 270 10.39 -9.62 19.80
C ARG A 270 11.40 -9.49 20.95
N PHE A 271 10.97 -8.94 22.07
CA PHE A 271 11.88 -8.54 23.16
C PHE A 271 11.74 -9.36 24.43
N GLY A 272 10.75 -10.25 24.50
CA GLY A 272 10.49 -11.09 25.67
C GLY A 272 9.88 -10.36 26.87
N MET A 273 9.50 -9.08 26.72
CA MET A 273 8.95 -8.22 27.75
C MET A 273 7.93 -7.24 27.16
N LEU A 274 7.13 -6.60 27.99
CA LEU A 274 6.25 -5.49 27.59
C LEU A 274 7.02 -4.17 27.50
N PRO A 275 6.58 -3.18 26.70
CA PRO A 275 7.16 -1.86 26.75
C PRO A 275 6.86 -1.22 28.13
N LYS A 276 7.80 -0.46 28.66
CA LYS A 276 7.57 0.34 29.88
C LYS A 276 6.66 1.55 29.55
N GLU A 277 6.83 2.12 28.37
CA GLU A 277 6.05 3.24 27.89
C GLU A 277 5.61 3.03 26.43
N ILE A 278 4.37 3.41 26.11
CA ILE A 278 3.87 3.50 24.75
C ILE A 278 3.54 4.94 24.40
N GLN A 279 3.99 5.37 23.24
CA GLN A 279 3.72 6.70 22.66
C GLN A 279 2.94 6.53 21.36
N ALA A 280 1.69 7.04 21.34
CA ALA A 280 0.76 6.86 20.24
C ALA A 280 -0.04 8.13 19.95
N ASP A 281 -0.57 8.27 18.73
CA ASP A 281 -1.54 9.34 18.46
C ASP A 281 -2.86 9.07 19.21
N LYS A 282 -3.59 10.15 19.47
CA LYS A 282 -4.90 10.11 20.15
C LYS A 282 -5.89 9.11 19.55
N LEU A 283 -5.79 8.81 18.25
CA LEU A 283 -6.64 7.83 17.57
C LEU A 283 -6.46 6.41 18.11
N TYR A 284 -5.26 6.05 18.57
CA TYR A 284 -4.98 4.77 19.21
C TYR A 284 -5.54 4.68 20.63
N LEU A 285 -5.77 5.83 21.30
CA LEU A 285 -6.09 5.89 22.71
C LEU A 285 -7.62 5.88 22.99
N GLY A 286 -8.34 5.03 22.24
CA GLY A 286 -9.74 4.71 22.51
C GLY A 286 -9.94 4.06 23.88
N LYS A 287 -11.21 3.99 24.35
CA LYS A 287 -11.55 3.48 25.69
C LYS A 287 -11.01 2.06 25.95
N GLU A 288 -11.16 1.17 24.99
CA GLU A 288 -10.73 -0.23 25.15
C GLU A 288 -9.20 -0.36 25.16
N ASN A 289 -8.51 0.34 24.27
CA ASN A 289 -7.05 0.34 24.23
C ASN A 289 -6.44 0.91 25.53
N ARG A 290 -7.03 1.98 26.08
CA ARG A 290 -6.60 2.51 27.39
C ARG A 290 -6.80 1.53 28.54
N LYS A 291 -7.89 0.75 28.52
CA LYS A 291 -8.09 -0.32 29.51
C LYS A 291 -7.01 -1.39 29.37
N TYR A 292 -6.68 -1.78 28.14
CA TYR A 292 -5.64 -2.76 27.89
C TYR A 292 -4.25 -2.27 28.34
N ILE A 293 -3.87 -1.04 27.95
CA ILE A 293 -2.61 -0.41 28.41
C ILE A 293 -2.51 -0.42 29.93
N LYS A 294 -3.60 -0.02 30.63
CA LYS A 294 -3.66 -0.02 32.09
C LYS A 294 -3.57 -1.42 32.68
N ALA A 295 -4.25 -2.39 32.11
CA ALA A 295 -4.20 -3.78 32.55
C ALA A 295 -2.81 -4.40 32.36
N CYS A 296 -2.05 -3.94 31.36
CA CYS A 296 -0.67 -4.36 31.14
C CYS A 296 0.35 -3.55 31.94
N HIS A 297 -0.04 -2.65 32.84
CA HIS A 297 0.84 -1.77 33.63
C HIS A 297 1.83 -0.93 32.78
N VAL A 298 1.45 -0.59 31.54
CA VAL A 298 2.27 0.20 30.60
C VAL A 298 1.94 1.69 30.76
N ASN A 299 2.96 2.54 30.79
CA ASN A 299 2.78 3.99 30.85
C ASN A 299 2.37 4.55 29.49
N CYS A 300 1.43 5.50 29.49
CA CYS A 300 1.05 6.25 28.30
C CYS A 300 0.70 7.69 28.69
N TYR A 301 1.55 8.64 28.34
CA TYR A 301 1.39 10.04 28.68
C TYR A 301 0.72 10.86 27.56
N ASN A 302 0.48 10.26 26.39
CA ASN A 302 -0.20 10.93 25.30
C ASN A 302 -1.67 11.19 25.59
N ARG A 303 -2.19 12.27 25.03
CA ARG A 303 -3.57 12.72 25.29
C ARG A 303 -4.58 11.81 24.55
N PRO A 304 -5.60 11.27 25.27
CA PRO A 304 -6.65 10.48 24.63
C PRO A 304 -7.62 11.35 23.83
N LEU A 305 -8.44 10.70 22.98
CA LEU A 305 -9.57 11.34 22.32
C LEU A 305 -10.60 11.85 23.35
N GLY A 306 -11.16 13.02 23.11
CA GLY A 306 -12.22 13.60 23.92
C GLY A 306 -11.91 15.00 24.42
N ARG A 307 -12.86 15.56 25.23
CA ARG A 307 -12.68 16.86 25.86
C ARG A 307 -11.64 16.74 26.98
N PRO A 308 -10.69 17.68 27.08
CA PRO A 308 -9.74 17.71 28.21
C PRO A 308 -10.48 17.86 29.53
N PRO A 309 -9.97 17.24 30.60
CA PRO A 309 -10.50 17.46 31.94
C PRO A 309 -10.40 18.97 32.29
N LYS A 310 -11.34 19.45 33.10
CA LYS A 310 -11.37 20.88 33.51
C LYS A 310 -10.20 21.25 34.39
N GLU A 311 -9.70 20.34 35.19
CA GLU A 311 -8.50 20.50 36.01
C GLU A 311 -7.50 19.42 35.56
N GLU A 312 -6.44 19.85 34.91
CA GLU A 312 -5.32 18.98 34.57
C GLU A 312 -4.40 18.91 35.78
N ASN A 313 -4.37 17.77 36.46
CA ASN A 313 -3.41 17.53 37.53
C ASN A 313 -2.04 17.43 36.89
N ASP A 314 -1.19 18.43 37.11
CA ASP A 314 0.05 18.67 36.34
C ASP A 314 1.22 17.75 36.72
N MET A 315 0.93 16.69 37.51
CA MET A 315 1.93 15.73 38.01
C MET A 315 2.75 15.03 36.90
N HIS A 316 2.29 15.07 35.65
CA HIS A 316 2.96 14.47 34.48
C HIS A 316 3.10 15.46 33.30
N ALA A 317 3.14 16.76 33.55
CA ALA A 317 3.24 17.76 32.48
C ALA A 317 4.52 17.61 31.65
N ASP A 318 5.65 17.38 32.32
CA ASP A 318 6.94 17.17 31.66
C ASP A 318 6.98 15.86 30.89
N ASP A 319 6.43 14.76 31.44
CA ASP A 319 6.32 13.49 30.74
C ASP A 319 5.44 13.59 29.48
N LYS A 320 4.33 14.32 29.57
CA LYS A 320 3.47 14.59 28.40
C LYS A 320 4.21 15.37 27.33
N LYS A 321 4.92 16.42 27.71
CA LYS A 321 5.71 17.23 26.78
C LYS A 321 6.82 16.42 26.12
N ARG A 322 7.54 15.62 26.90
CA ARG A 322 8.56 14.69 26.41
C ARG A 322 7.96 13.67 25.45
N ALA A 323 6.90 12.97 25.82
CA ALA A 323 6.27 11.94 24.98
C ALA A 323 5.74 12.50 23.65
N ILE A 324 5.21 13.71 23.62
CA ILE A 324 4.80 14.39 22.38
C ILE A 324 6.02 14.71 21.52
N GLY A 325 7.10 15.22 22.11
CA GLY A 325 8.33 15.55 21.38
C GLY A 325 9.01 14.31 20.80
N GLU A 326 9.14 13.26 21.58
CA GLU A 326 9.76 11.99 21.15
C GLU A 326 8.94 11.27 20.09
N ARG A 327 7.60 11.36 20.11
CA ARG A 327 6.72 10.78 19.09
C ARG A 327 6.96 11.38 17.69
N ASN A 328 7.48 12.61 17.60
CA ASN A 328 7.82 13.20 16.31
C ASN A 328 8.89 12.40 15.54
N GLU A 329 9.65 11.54 16.21
CA GLU A 329 10.63 10.65 15.57
C GLU A 329 9.96 9.73 14.54
N ILE A 330 8.79 9.14 14.85
CA ILE A 330 8.11 8.25 13.90
C ILE A 330 7.56 9.03 12.70
N GLU A 331 7.08 10.26 12.92
CA GLU A 331 6.65 11.14 11.82
C GLU A 331 7.84 11.55 10.92
N ALA A 332 8.99 11.84 11.51
CA ALA A 332 10.23 12.15 10.80
C ALA A 332 10.73 10.94 10.00
N THR A 333 10.66 9.74 10.58
CA THR A 333 11.02 8.47 9.92
C THR A 333 10.13 8.22 8.72
N PHE A 334 8.81 8.38 8.84
CA PHE A 334 7.90 8.29 7.71
C PHE A 334 8.18 9.34 6.63
N GLY A 335 8.52 10.57 7.05
CA GLY A 335 8.92 11.64 6.15
C GLY A 335 10.18 11.28 5.34
N THR A 336 11.18 10.71 5.99
CA THR A 336 12.42 10.24 5.38
C THR A 336 12.18 9.03 4.46
N SER A 337 11.43 8.03 4.93
CA SER A 337 11.06 6.86 4.13
C SER A 337 10.39 7.26 2.81
N LYS A 338 9.45 8.20 2.87
CA LYS A 338 8.73 8.68 1.68
C LYS A 338 9.58 9.52 0.74
N ARG A 339 10.41 10.44 1.27
CA ARG A 339 11.15 11.41 0.44
C ARG A 339 12.48 10.89 -0.04
N VAL A 340 13.23 10.20 0.82
CA VAL A 340 14.59 9.71 0.52
C VAL A 340 14.52 8.30 -0.07
N TYR A 341 13.79 7.39 0.58
CA TYR A 341 13.73 5.97 0.19
C TYR A 341 12.55 5.61 -0.73
N ARG A 342 11.71 6.61 -1.09
CA ARG A 342 10.61 6.47 -2.05
C ARG A 342 9.52 5.47 -1.66
N ALA A 343 9.24 5.33 -0.38
CA ALA A 343 8.13 4.50 0.09
C ALA A 343 6.76 4.99 -0.40
N ASN A 344 6.66 6.23 -0.91
CA ASN A 344 5.47 6.79 -1.56
C ASN A 344 5.49 6.72 -3.10
N ASP A 345 6.33 5.90 -3.70
CA ASP A 345 6.47 5.73 -5.14
C ASP A 345 6.60 4.22 -5.46
N ILE A 346 5.63 3.42 -4.98
CA ILE A 346 5.65 1.97 -5.16
C ILE A 346 5.45 1.65 -6.63
N ARG A 347 6.50 1.23 -7.32
CA ARG A 347 6.51 0.89 -8.76
C ARG A 347 6.33 -0.59 -9.02
N ALA A 348 6.46 -1.42 -8.00
CA ALA A 348 6.19 -2.85 -8.10
C ALA A 348 4.69 -3.08 -8.31
N LYS A 349 4.31 -3.74 -9.40
CA LYS A 349 2.91 -3.90 -9.83
C LYS A 349 2.25 -5.20 -9.37
N LEU A 350 3.03 -6.11 -8.82
CA LEU A 350 2.54 -7.36 -8.25
C LEU A 350 2.42 -7.19 -6.74
N ASP A 351 1.32 -7.62 -6.16
CA ASP A 351 1.06 -7.62 -4.72
C ASP A 351 2.24 -8.20 -3.93
N ASN A 352 2.67 -9.42 -4.27
CA ASN A 352 3.77 -10.12 -3.61
C ASN A 352 5.19 -9.57 -3.88
N THR A 353 5.35 -8.49 -4.62
CA THR A 353 6.63 -7.79 -4.82
C THR A 353 6.56 -6.33 -4.39
N ALA A 354 5.36 -5.83 -4.16
CA ALA A 354 5.12 -4.47 -3.74
C ALA A 354 5.40 -4.29 -2.24
N ASP A 355 5.16 -5.34 -1.44
CA ASP A 355 5.43 -5.35 0.01
C ASP A 355 6.92 -5.10 0.30
N THR A 356 7.82 -5.69 -0.48
CA THR A 356 9.27 -5.49 -0.33
C THR A 356 9.79 -4.14 -0.87
N TRP A 357 8.92 -3.30 -1.41
CA TRP A 357 9.26 -1.93 -1.81
C TRP A 357 9.19 -0.97 -0.62
N ILE A 358 8.32 -1.26 0.31
CA ILE A 358 8.04 -0.47 1.51
C ILE A 358 9.07 -0.74 2.60
#